data_7b3060cc6c5fa89a3cfe0a79d5ddeedd
#
_entry.id   7b3060cc6c5fa89a3cfe0a79d5ddeedd
#
_cell.length_a   1.000
_cell.length_b   1.000
_cell.length_c   1.000
_cell.angle_alpha   90.00
_cell.angle_beta   90.00
_cell.angle_gamma   90.00
#
_symmetry.space_group_name_H-M   'P 1'
#
loop_
_entity.id
_entity.type
_entity.pdbx_description
1 polymer ?
#
loop_
_entity_poly.entity_id
_entity_poly.type
_entity_poly.pdbx_seq_one_letter_code
_entity_poly.pdbx_strand_id
1 'polypeptide(L)'
;MVERTEILGLEFDNVTLDEAADRAIALMDQDGPHLVATPNPEIVQLARRDPEFGRVLSDADLVIPDGVGVVYAAKILGRPLKGRVPGIEFAAALMARMAGKGKRLFLLGAKPGVAELAAANLAVEYPGLVVCGTHDGYFQEDAPVAETIRRARADVVFVCLGAPKQEMWIARNGADTGARLLVGLGGSLDVFAGQVKRAPKAFQKLGLEWFYRLCRQPSRIGRMAKLPLFLVSAAGERLQAGRHHS
;
A
#
# COMPACT_ATOMS: atom_id res chain seq x y z
N MET A 1 -7.40 -1.76 20.56
CA MET A 1 -7.71 -2.02 19.14
C MET A 1 -7.81 -0.68 18.43
N VAL A 2 -7.28 -0.53 17.23
CA VAL A 2 -7.48 0.67 16.42
C VAL A 2 -8.91 0.63 15.89
N GLU A 3 -9.60 1.77 15.90
CA GLU A 3 -10.92 1.90 15.30
C GLU A 3 -10.83 1.64 13.80
N ARG A 4 -11.68 0.76 13.25
CA ARG A 4 -11.82 0.54 11.83
C ARG A 4 -13.05 1.27 11.29
N THR A 5 -12.92 1.78 10.10
CA THR A 5 -13.98 2.53 9.40
C THR A 5 -14.30 1.83 8.10
N GLU A 6 -15.52 1.35 7.95
CA GLU A 6 -16.00 0.74 6.71
C GLU A 6 -16.27 1.80 5.64
N ILE A 7 -15.71 1.60 4.45
CA ILE A 7 -15.89 2.45 3.27
C ILE A 7 -16.16 1.56 2.06
N LEU A 8 -17.40 1.56 1.60
CA LEU A 8 -17.83 0.79 0.42
C LEU A 8 -17.48 -0.71 0.51
N GLY A 9 -17.69 -1.34 1.67
CA GLY A 9 -17.49 -2.77 1.91
C GLY A 9 -16.05 -3.18 2.24
N LEU A 10 -15.13 -2.21 2.44
CA LEU A 10 -13.78 -2.48 2.94
C LEU A 10 -13.52 -1.69 4.23
N GLU A 11 -13.03 -2.37 5.25
CA GLU A 11 -12.64 -1.75 6.51
C GLU A 11 -11.23 -1.15 6.43
N PHE A 12 -11.12 0.13 6.81
CA PHE A 12 -9.86 0.85 6.91
C PHE A 12 -9.50 1.11 8.37
N ASP A 13 -8.24 0.92 8.71
CA ASP A 13 -7.72 1.37 10.00
C ASP A 13 -7.70 2.91 10.04
N ASN A 14 -8.40 3.50 11.03
CA ASN A 14 -8.50 4.94 11.19
C ASN A 14 -7.25 5.49 11.91
N VAL A 15 -6.17 5.63 11.15
CA VAL A 15 -4.83 5.95 11.65
C VAL A 15 -4.23 7.16 10.96
N THR A 16 -3.35 7.85 11.66
CA THR A 16 -2.38 8.80 11.08
C THR A 16 -1.19 8.05 10.48
N LEU A 17 -0.31 8.77 9.77
CA LEU A 17 0.92 8.21 9.22
C LEU A 17 1.82 7.60 10.32
N ASP A 18 1.99 8.32 11.41
CA ASP A 18 2.83 7.86 12.53
C ASP A 18 2.22 6.65 13.23
N GLU A 19 0.91 6.68 13.53
CA GLU A 19 0.20 5.54 14.12
C GLU A 19 0.28 4.29 13.23
N ALA A 20 0.16 4.45 11.90
CA ALA A 20 0.30 3.33 10.95
C ALA A 20 1.71 2.73 10.98
N ALA A 21 2.74 3.58 10.97
CA ALA A 21 4.12 3.13 10.99
C ALA A 21 4.50 2.48 12.33
N ASP A 22 4.03 3.02 13.46
CA ASP A 22 4.25 2.42 14.79
C ASP A 22 3.55 1.06 14.91
N ARG A 23 2.33 0.94 14.36
CA ARG A 23 1.62 -0.34 14.33
C ARG A 23 2.33 -1.37 13.46
N ALA A 24 2.86 -0.98 12.30
CA ALA A 24 3.65 -1.88 11.46
C ALA A 24 4.91 -2.37 12.16
N ILE A 25 5.59 -1.52 12.93
CA ILE A 25 6.71 -1.94 13.78
C ILE A 25 6.24 -2.95 14.84
N ALA A 26 5.12 -2.71 15.51
CA ALA A 26 4.57 -3.63 16.51
C ALA A 26 4.14 -4.99 15.93
N LEU A 27 3.65 -5.01 14.68
CA LEU A 27 3.33 -6.27 13.98
C LEU A 27 4.60 -7.10 13.72
N MET A 28 5.75 -6.48 13.44
CA MET A 28 7.00 -7.21 13.23
C MET A 28 7.50 -7.95 14.50
N ASP A 29 7.05 -7.57 15.67
CA ASP A 29 7.41 -8.22 16.94
C ASP A 29 6.44 -9.36 17.31
N GLN A 30 5.39 -9.58 16.50
CA GLN A 30 4.43 -10.67 16.62
C GLN A 30 4.77 -11.79 15.64
N ASP A 31 4.17 -12.97 15.84
CA ASP A 31 4.27 -14.05 14.86
C ASP A 31 3.53 -13.68 13.59
N GLY A 32 4.22 -13.76 12.45
CA GLY A 32 3.69 -13.38 11.13
C GLY A 32 3.53 -14.57 10.20
N PRO A 33 3.25 -14.33 8.92
CA PRO A 33 3.37 -13.06 8.21
C PRO A 33 2.18 -12.12 8.41
N HIS A 34 2.43 -10.82 8.47
CA HIS A 34 1.40 -9.78 8.51
C HIS A 34 1.32 -9.05 7.18
N LEU A 35 0.11 -8.89 6.65
CA LEU A 35 -0.16 -8.11 5.44
C LEU A 35 -0.54 -6.67 5.78
N VAL A 36 0.20 -5.72 5.21
CA VAL A 36 -0.19 -4.31 5.17
C VAL A 36 -0.65 -3.95 3.76
N ALA A 37 -1.90 -3.56 3.62
CA ALA A 37 -2.49 -3.12 2.38
C ALA A 37 -2.66 -1.59 2.34
N THR A 38 -2.49 -1.00 1.14
CA THR A 38 -2.60 0.45 0.91
C THR A 38 -3.66 0.75 -0.15
N PRO A 39 -4.95 0.36 0.07
CA PRO A 39 -5.96 0.49 -0.96
C PRO A 39 -6.34 1.95 -1.21
N ASN A 40 -6.41 2.28 -2.49
CA ASN A 40 -6.95 3.51 -3.03
C ASN A 40 -8.36 3.26 -3.63
N PRO A 41 -9.08 4.29 -4.14
CA PRO A 41 -10.41 4.11 -4.74
C PRO A 41 -10.48 3.06 -5.85
N GLU A 42 -9.42 2.90 -6.65
CA GLU A 42 -9.37 1.88 -7.71
C GLU A 42 -9.33 0.47 -7.12
N ILE A 43 -8.51 0.28 -6.10
CA ILE A 43 -8.34 -1.01 -5.40
C ILE A 43 -9.64 -1.41 -4.67
N VAL A 44 -10.30 -0.45 -3.99
CA VAL A 44 -11.61 -0.71 -3.36
C VAL A 44 -12.65 -1.13 -4.40
N GLN A 45 -12.72 -0.45 -5.54
CA GLN A 45 -13.66 -0.86 -6.59
C GLN A 45 -13.33 -2.23 -7.20
N LEU A 46 -12.05 -2.58 -7.29
CA LEU A 46 -11.63 -3.90 -7.73
C LEU A 46 -12.05 -4.98 -6.73
N ALA A 47 -11.83 -4.76 -5.43
CA ALA A 47 -12.24 -5.65 -4.36
C ALA A 47 -13.75 -5.93 -4.34
N ARG A 48 -14.57 -4.90 -4.63
CA ARG A 48 -16.03 -5.05 -4.76
C ARG A 48 -16.46 -5.94 -5.94
N ARG A 49 -15.63 -6.07 -6.97
CA ARG A 49 -15.91 -6.87 -8.17
C ARG A 49 -15.31 -8.27 -8.12
N ASP A 50 -14.27 -8.43 -7.31
CA ASP A 50 -13.55 -9.67 -7.11
C ASP A 50 -13.61 -10.07 -5.64
N PRO A 51 -14.52 -11.03 -5.28
CA PRO A 51 -14.71 -11.45 -3.89
C PRO A 51 -13.50 -12.13 -3.27
N GLU A 52 -12.64 -12.80 -4.08
CA GLU A 52 -11.41 -13.41 -3.57
C GLU A 52 -10.43 -12.33 -3.14
N PHE A 53 -10.21 -11.33 -4.00
CA PHE A 53 -9.37 -10.19 -3.69
C PHE A 53 -9.93 -9.35 -2.52
N GLY A 54 -11.26 -9.17 -2.46
CA GLY A 54 -11.94 -8.50 -1.36
C GLY A 54 -11.65 -9.15 -0.02
N ARG A 55 -11.69 -10.49 0.06
CA ARG A 55 -11.32 -11.24 1.27
C ARG A 55 -9.88 -11.03 1.66
N VAL A 56 -8.94 -11.12 0.72
CA VAL A 56 -7.52 -10.88 0.99
C VAL A 56 -7.28 -9.50 1.61
N LEU A 57 -7.96 -8.47 1.13
CA LEU A 57 -7.86 -7.12 1.72
C LEU A 57 -8.52 -7.02 3.10
N SER A 58 -9.65 -7.70 3.31
CA SER A 58 -10.36 -7.70 4.59
C SER A 58 -9.58 -8.44 5.68
N ASP A 59 -8.84 -9.49 5.28
CA ASP A 59 -8.00 -10.29 6.18
C ASP A 59 -6.64 -9.62 6.47
N ALA A 60 -6.33 -8.47 5.84
CA ALA A 60 -5.09 -7.75 6.09
C ALA A 60 -5.03 -7.20 7.52
N ASP A 61 -3.83 -7.31 8.14
CA ASP A 61 -3.58 -6.88 9.53
C ASP A 61 -3.58 -5.37 9.71
N LEU A 62 -3.27 -4.65 8.61
CA LEU A 62 -3.32 -3.19 8.56
C LEU A 62 -3.75 -2.73 7.18
N VAL A 63 -4.87 -2.01 7.11
CA VAL A 63 -5.45 -1.46 5.88
C VAL A 63 -5.42 0.05 5.95
N ILE A 64 -4.44 0.68 5.31
CA ILE A 64 -4.24 2.14 5.40
C ILE A 64 -4.85 2.88 4.22
N PRO A 65 -5.52 4.04 4.44
CA PRO A 65 -6.24 4.76 3.40
C PRO A 65 -5.27 5.53 2.47
N ASP A 66 -4.90 4.93 1.33
CA ASP A 66 -4.12 5.61 0.30
C ASP A 66 -5.02 6.32 -0.71
N GLY A 67 -4.78 7.59 -0.87
CA GLY A 67 -5.51 8.43 -1.81
C GLY A 67 -6.65 9.26 -1.19
N VAL A 68 -6.75 10.49 -1.67
CA VAL A 68 -7.71 11.49 -1.19
C VAL A 68 -9.16 11.05 -1.40
N GLY A 69 -9.42 10.24 -2.43
CA GLY A 69 -10.77 9.74 -2.73
C GLY A 69 -11.35 8.86 -1.63
N VAL A 70 -10.54 8.04 -0.96
CA VAL A 70 -10.97 7.23 0.20
C VAL A 70 -11.41 8.14 1.34
N VAL A 71 -10.62 9.18 1.63
CA VAL A 71 -10.95 10.16 2.69
C VAL A 71 -12.23 10.94 2.37
N TYR A 72 -12.44 11.32 1.11
CA TYR A 72 -13.69 11.99 0.70
C TYR A 72 -14.90 11.06 0.79
N ALA A 73 -14.78 9.81 0.37
CA ALA A 73 -15.85 8.82 0.53
C ALA A 73 -16.20 8.61 2.01
N ALA A 74 -15.22 8.50 2.89
CA ALA A 74 -15.41 8.41 4.33
C ALA A 74 -16.23 9.60 4.89
N LYS A 75 -15.90 10.82 4.45
CA LYS A 75 -16.66 12.04 4.83
C LYS A 75 -18.10 12.01 4.31
N ILE A 76 -18.31 11.60 3.04
CA ILE A 76 -19.65 11.47 2.44
C ILE A 76 -20.48 10.45 3.23
N LEU A 77 -19.89 9.31 3.61
CA LEU A 77 -20.56 8.28 4.42
C LEU A 77 -20.84 8.70 5.87
N GLY A 78 -20.29 9.83 6.33
CA GLY A 78 -20.41 10.30 7.71
C GLY A 78 -19.54 9.54 8.71
N ARG A 79 -18.51 8.86 8.22
CA ARG A 79 -17.53 8.08 8.99
C ARG A 79 -16.10 8.60 8.69
N PRO A 80 -15.74 9.83 9.15
CA PRO A 80 -14.50 10.48 8.73
C PRO A 80 -13.27 9.72 9.23
N LEU A 81 -12.27 9.60 8.35
CA LEU A 81 -10.94 9.12 8.69
C LEU A 81 -10.07 10.27 9.21
N LYS A 82 -9.08 9.98 10.06
CA LYS A 82 -8.07 10.93 10.56
C LYS A 82 -7.32 11.64 9.42
N GLY A 83 -7.11 10.95 8.30
CA GLY A 83 -6.48 11.53 7.13
C GLY A 83 -6.12 10.50 6.06
N ARG A 84 -5.42 10.99 5.05
CA ARG A 84 -4.81 10.16 4.01
C ARG A 84 -3.44 9.67 4.49
N VAL A 85 -3.15 8.39 4.32
CA VAL A 85 -1.83 7.80 4.55
C VAL A 85 -1.29 7.24 3.23
N PRO A 86 -0.54 8.02 2.44
CA PRO A 86 0.02 7.54 1.18
C PRO A 86 1.00 6.39 1.41
N GLY A 87 0.87 5.30 0.64
CA GLY A 87 1.72 4.13 0.80
C GLY A 87 3.23 4.44 0.70
N ILE A 88 3.62 5.38 -0.16
CA ILE A 88 5.03 5.79 -0.28
C ILE A 88 5.52 6.56 0.95
N GLU A 89 4.67 7.38 1.59
CA GLU A 89 5.03 8.10 2.84
C GLU A 89 5.06 7.14 4.02
N PHE A 90 4.13 6.17 4.04
CA PHE A 90 4.16 5.08 5.01
C PHE A 90 5.45 4.26 4.89
N ALA A 91 5.85 3.87 3.68
CA ALA A 91 7.11 3.16 3.45
C ALA A 91 8.32 3.96 3.93
N ALA A 92 8.37 5.29 3.65
CA ALA A 92 9.42 6.18 4.12
C ALA A 92 9.45 6.27 5.66
N ALA A 93 8.29 6.43 6.30
CA ALA A 93 8.19 6.47 7.76
C ALA A 93 8.60 5.13 8.41
N LEU A 94 8.26 4.00 7.79
CA LEU A 94 8.66 2.67 8.24
C LEU A 94 10.17 2.47 8.13
N MET A 95 10.77 2.81 6.97
CA MET A 95 12.23 2.74 6.75
C MET A 95 13.00 3.61 7.75
N ALA A 96 12.53 4.82 8.02
CA ALA A 96 13.13 5.69 9.03
C ALA A 96 13.13 5.07 10.44
N ARG A 97 12.06 4.33 10.80
CA ARG A 97 11.96 3.60 12.07
C ARG A 97 12.82 2.35 12.13
N MET A 98 13.07 1.72 10.98
CA MET A 98 13.93 0.52 10.88
C MET A 98 15.42 0.88 10.86
N ALA A 99 15.78 2.06 10.36
CA ALA A 99 17.17 2.49 10.25
C ALA A 99 17.90 2.43 11.61
N GLY A 100 19.07 1.80 11.64
CA GLY A 100 19.87 1.59 12.84
C GLY A 100 19.35 0.54 13.83
N LYS A 101 18.21 -0.14 13.53
CA LYS A 101 17.64 -1.18 14.40
C LYS A 101 17.95 -2.61 13.94
N GLY A 102 18.79 -2.76 12.91
CA GLY A 102 19.17 -4.08 12.37
C GLY A 102 18.07 -4.82 11.63
N LYS A 103 16.87 -4.24 11.48
CA LYS A 103 15.76 -4.82 10.71
C LYS A 103 16.11 -4.86 9.22
N ARG A 104 15.78 -5.96 8.56
CA ARG A 104 16.20 -6.30 7.20
C ARG A 104 15.04 -6.12 6.22
N LEU A 105 15.22 -5.26 5.24
CA LEU A 105 14.24 -4.95 4.19
C LEU A 105 14.58 -5.69 2.90
N PHE A 106 13.61 -6.34 2.28
CA PHE A 106 13.70 -6.88 0.93
C PHE A 106 12.80 -6.09 -0.02
N LEU A 107 13.28 -5.81 -1.23
CA LEU A 107 12.52 -5.09 -2.26
C LEU A 107 12.13 -6.05 -3.37
N LEU A 108 10.82 -6.30 -3.54
CA LEU A 108 10.27 -7.17 -4.56
C LEU A 108 9.42 -6.38 -5.55
N GLY A 109 9.75 -6.39 -6.82
CA GLY A 109 8.90 -5.83 -7.86
C GLY A 109 9.59 -4.87 -8.81
N ALA A 110 8.79 -4.13 -9.58
CA ALA A 110 9.20 -3.25 -10.66
C ALA A 110 9.93 -3.98 -11.81
N LYS A 111 10.50 -3.24 -12.75
CA LYS A 111 11.28 -3.80 -13.86
C LYS A 111 12.67 -4.23 -13.40
N PRO A 112 13.34 -5.15 -14.14
CA PRO A 112 14.73 -5.50 -13.87
C PRO A 112 15.62 -4.27 -13.71
N GLY A 113 16.48 -4.25 -12.68
CA GLY A 113 17.39 -3.14 -12.35
C GLY A 113 16.78 -2.01 -11.52
N VAL A 114 15.44 -1.94 -11.40
CA VAL A 114 14.77 -0.84 -10.65
C VAL A 114 14.88 -1.05 -9.14
N ALA A 115 14.68 -2.27 -8.66
CA ALA A 115 14.76 -2.58 -7.25
C ALA A 115 16.19 -2.38 -6.70
N GLU A 116 17.21 -2.73 -7.49
CA GLU A 116 18.62 -2.52 -7.18
C GLU A 116 18.96 -1.03 -7.10
N LEU A 117 18.48 -0.23 -8.05
CA LEU A 117 18.67 1.21 -8.04
C LEU A 117 17.95 1.86 -6.85
N ALA A 118 16.72 1.41 -6.55
CA ALA A 118 16.00 1.83 -5.35
C ALA A 118 16.79 1.51 -4.08
N ALA A 119 17.33 0.30 -3.96
CA ALA A 119 18.15 -0.11 -2.81
C ALA A 119 19.37 0.80 -2.62
N ALA A 120 20.07 1.13 -3.70
CA ALA A 120 21.23 2.02 -3.66
C ALA A 120 20.84 3.43 -3.17
N ASN A 121 19.75 4.00 -3.69
CA ASN A 121 19.26 5.31 -3.28
C ASN A 121 18.80 5.33 -1.81
N LEU A 122 18.07 4.29 -1.38
CA LEU A 122 17.58 4.16 -0.01
C LEU A 122 18.70 4.00 1.00
N ALA A 123 19.80 3.33 0.66
CA ALA A 123 20.99 3.23 1.52
C ALA A 123 21.63 4.60 1.78
N VAL A 124 21.55 5.52 0.82
CA VAL A 124 22.04 6.91 0.97
C VAL A 124 21.05 7.76 1.77
N GLU A 125 19.73 7.61 1.48
CA GLU A 125 18.68 8.42 2.11
C GLU A 125 18.42 8.03 3.56
N TYR A 126 18.59 6.73 3.91
CA TYR A 126 18.36 6.18 5.26
C TYR A 126 19.61 5.48 5.78
N PRO A 127 20.62 6.22 6.29
CA PRO A 127 21.82 5.61 6.86
C PRO A 127 21.47 4.61 7.97
N GLY A 128 22.03 3.40 7.86
CA GLY A 128 21.75 2.29 8.80
C GLY A 128 20.51 1.43 8.44
N LEU A 129 19.79 1.72 7.36
CA LEU A 129 18.80 0.81 6.79
C LEU A 129 19.51 -0.39 6.12
N VAL A 130 19.10 -1.60 6.47
CA VAL A 130 19.66 -2.82 5.89
C VAL A 130 18.74 -3.31 4.78
N VAL A 131 19.05 -3.04 3.52
CA VAL A 131 18.41 -3.70 2.38
C VAL A 131 19.12 -5.02 2.15
N CYS A 132 18.45 -6.14 2.47
CA CYS A 132 19.05 -7.48 2.47
C CYS A 132 18.95 -8.21 1.12
N GLY A 133 18.19 -7.68 0.18
CA GLY A 133 18.07 -8.24 -1.16
C GLY A 133 17.02 -7.52 -1.99
N THR A 134 17.04 -7.82 -3.29
CA THR A 134 16.12 -7.30 -4.28
C THR A 134 15.71 -8.43 -5.23
N HIS A 135 14.52 -8.29 -5.83
CA HIS A 135 14.08 -9.13 -6.95
C HIS A 135 13.10 -8.32 -7.80
N ASP A 136 13.21 -8.41 -9.12
CA ASP A 136 12.25 -7.74 -10.00
C ASP A 136 10.86 -8.41 -9.98
N GLY A 137 9.87 -7.80 -10.63
CA GLY A 137 8.49 -8.28 -10.66
C GLY A 137 8.13 -9.16 -11.86
N TYR A 138 9.11 -9.58 -12.67
CA TYR A 138 8.92 -10.30 -13.94
C TYR A 138 9.31 -11.79 -13.84
N PHE A 139 8.88 -12.42 -12.76
CA PHE A 139 9.07 -13.85 -12.55
C PHE A 139 7.83 -14.66 -12.98
N GLN A 140 8.03 -15.92 -13.32
CA GLN A 140 6.96 -16.85 -13.73
C GLN A 140 6.55 -17.79 -12.58
N GLU A 141 7.47 -18.11 -11.67
CA GLU A 141 7.25 -19.01 -10.55
C GLU A 141 7.41 -18.26 -9.23
N ASP A 142 6.44 -18.40 -8.34
CA ASP A 142 6.40 -17.71 -7.05
C ASP A 142 7.38 -18.33 -6.03
N ALA A 143 7.48 -19.67 -6.00
CA ALA A 143 8.24 -20.39 -4.99
C ALA A 143 9.73 -20.04 -4.95
N PRO A 144 10.48 -19.93 -6.08
CA PRO A 144 11.87 -19.50 -6.07
C PRO A 144 12.07 -18.10 -5.50
N VAL A 145 11.09 -17.20 -5.71
CA VAL A 145 11.13 -15.83 -5.20
C VAL A 145 10.94 -15.83 -3.68
N ALA A 146 9.94 -16.57 -3.17
CA ALA A 146 9.71 -16.71 -1.74
C ALA A 146 10.94 -17.31 -1.04
N GLU A 147 11.56 -18.33 -1.61
CA GLU A 147 12.79 -18.94 -1.10
C GLU A 147 13.97 -17.95 -1.09
N THR A 148 14.11 -17.11 -2.12
CA THR A 148 15.14 -16.06 -2.16
C THR A 148 14.97 -15.08 -1.01
N ILE A 149 13.74 -14.64 -0.75
CA ILE A 149 13.41 -13.75 0.37
C ILE A 149 13.73 -14.44 1.71
N ARG A 150 13.36 -15.71 1.85
CA ARG A 150 13.64 -16.50 3.04
C ARG A 150 15.13 -16.64 3.32
N ARG A 151 15.93 -16.92 2.29
CA ARG A 151 17.41 -16.98 2.41
C ARG A 151 18.03 -15.65 2.76
N ALA A 152 17.44 -14.55 2.27
CA ALA A 152 17.85 -13.20 2.65
C ALA A 152 17.49 -12.85 4.10
N ARG A 153 16.70 -13.68 4.81
CA ARG A 153 16.24 -13.43 6.19
C ARG A 153 15.64 -12.03 6.34
N ALA A 154 14.72 -11.69 5.45
CA ALA A 154 14.03 -10.41 5.51
C ALA A 154 13.07 -10.36 6.70
N ASP A 155 13.06 -9.26 7.45
CA ASP A 155 12.00 -8.96 8.42
C ASP A 155 10.79 -8.33 7.73
N VAL A 156 11.06 -7.49 6.72
CA VAL A 156 10.05 -6.75 5.95
C VAL A 156 10.27 -6.96 4.46
N VAL A 157 9.17 -7.14 3.71
CA VAL A 157 9.18 -7.17 2.25
C VAL A 157 8.30 -6.05 1.70
N PHE A 158 8.86 -5.16 0.91
CA PHE A 158 8.08 -4.24 0.09
C PHE A 158 7.72 -4.92 -1.22
N VAL A 159 6.43 -5.21 -1.42
CA VAL A 159 5.92 -5.91 -2.59
C VAL A 159 5.32 -4.88 -3.56
N CYS A 160 5.97 -4.71 -4.70
CA CYS A 160 5.68 -3.68 -5.70
C CYS A 160 5.30 -4.30 -7.05
N LEU A 161 4.34 -5.24 -7.03
CA LEU A 161 3.85 -5.96 -8.22
C LEU A 161 2.59 -5.32 -8.81
N GLY A 162 2.01 -4.33 -8.10
CA GLY A 162 0.72 -3.72 -8.42
C GLY A 162 -0.47 -4.57 -7.98
N ALA A 163 -1.59 -3.88 -7.65
CA ALA A 163 -2.83 -4.56 -7.27
C ALA A 163 -3.55 -5.13 -8.52
N PRO A 164 -4.20 -6.30 -8.41
CA PRO A 164 -4.33 -7.16 -7.22
C PRO A 164 -3.15 -8.13 -7.02
N LYS A 165 -2.20 -8.18 -7.99
CA LYS A 165 -1.13 -9.19 -8.01
C LYS A 165 -0.33 -9.22 -6.71
N GLN A 166 0.01 -8.05 -6.15
CA GLN A 166 0.84 -7.96 -4.95
C GLN A 166 0.15 -8.53 -3.69
N GLU A 167 -1.10 -8.18 -3.44
CA GLU A 167 -1.84 -8.66 -2.27
C GLU A 167 -2.12 -10.17 -2.40
N MET A 168 -2.52 -10.62 -3.59
CA MET A 168 -2.74 -12.04 -3.88
C MET A 168 -1.45 -12.85 -3.75
N TRP A 169 -0.31 -12.29 -4.18
CA TRP A 169 0.99 -12.94 -4.02
C TRP A 169 1.37 -13.03 -2.53
N ILE A 170 1.17 -11.96 -1.75
CA ILE A 170 1.43 -11.96 -0.32
C ILE A 170 0.57 -13.02 0.39
N ALA A 171 -0.73 -13.07 0.09
CA ALA A 171 -1.64 -14.03 0.70
C ALA A 171 -1.25 -15.50 0.42
N ARG A 172 -0.71 -15.79 -0.77
CA ARG A 172 -0.31 -17.15 -1.16
C ARG A 172 1.07 -17.55 -0.65
N ASN A 173 2.01 -16.61 -0.67
CA ASN A 173 3.44 -16.93 -0.50
C ASN A 173 4.07 -16.26 0.73
N GLY A 174 3.33 -15.41 1.46
CA GLY A 174 3.87 -14.65 2.58
C GLY A 174 4.51 -15.53 3.65
N ALA A 175 3.87 -16.64 4.01
CA ALA A 175 4.39 -17.60 5.00
C ALA A 175 5.72 -18.23 4.56
N ASP A 176 5.86 -18.54 3.26
CA ASP A 176 7.06 -19.20 2.72
C ASP A 176 8.27 -18.26 2.68
N THR A 177 8.05 -16.94 2.71
CA THR A 177 9.13 -15.95 2.78
C THR A 177 9.84 -15.91 4.12
N GLY A 178 9.18 -16.34 5.19
CA GLY A 178 9.66 -16.20 6.56
C GLY A 178 9.71 -14.75 7.08
N ALA A 179 9.27 -13.78 6.29
CA ALA A 179 9.21 -12.38 6.69
C ALA A 179 8.05 -12.13 7.67
N ARG A 180 8.25 -11.19 8.59
CA ARG A 180 7.22 -10.80 9.57
C ARG A 180 6.19 -9.85 9.00
N LEU A 181 6.59 -8.98 8.07
CA LEU A 181 5.73 -7.93 7.51
C LEU A 181 5.88 -7.87 5.98
N LEU A 182 4.77 -7.93 5.26
CA LEU A 182 4.74 -7.74 3.82
C LEU A 182 3.81 -6.57 3.48
N VAL A 183 4.32 -5.61 2.72
CA VAL A 183 3.62 -4.35 2.44
C VAL A 183 3.39 -4.20 0.94
N GLY A 184 2.12 -4.09 0.52
CA GLY A 184 1.76 -3.81 -0.87
C GLY A 184 1.91 -2.32 -1.19
N LEU A 185 2.87 -1.96 -2.06
CA LEU A 185 3.25 -0.56 -2.32
C LEU A 185 3.16 -0.14 -3.80
N GLY A 186 2.67 -1.02 -4.68
CA GLY A 186 2.49 -0.69 -6.10
C GLY A 186 3.76 -0.18 -6.77
N GLY A 187 3.67 0.97 -7.41
CA GLY A 187 4.79 1.58 -8.14
C GLY A 187 5.77 2.41 -7.29
N SER A 188 5.90 2.14 -6.00
CA SER A 188 6.78 2.94 -5.13
C SER A 188 8.27 2.74 -5.42
N LEU A 189 8.68 1.56 -5.90
CA LEU A 189 10.08 1.31 -6.28
C LEU A 189 10.54 2.20 -7.43
N ASP A 190 9.68 2.49 -8.42
CA ASP A 190 10.02 3.41 -9.50
C ASP A 190 10.32 4.84 -8.97
N VAL A 191 9.65 5.23 -7.89
CA VAL A 191 9.89 6.53 -7.24
C VAL A 191 11.17 6.49 -6.41
N PHE A 192 11.41 5.45 -5.62
CA PHE A 192 12.64 5.29 -4.83
C PHE A 192 13.88 5.14 -5.74
N ALA A 193 13.72 4.53 -6.89
CA ALA A 193 14.75 4.47 -7.93
C ALA A 193 14.98 5.82 -8.65
N GLY A 194 14.14 6.84 -8.41
CA GLY A 194 14.23 8.13 -9.09
C GLY A 194 13.75 8.13 -10.55
N GLN A 195 13.22 7.00 -11.06
CA GLN A 195 12.70 6.89 -12.42
C GLN A 195 11.38 7.63 -12.62
N VAL A 196 10.57 7.73 -11.57
CA VAL A 196 9.30 8.45 -11.56
C VAL A 196 9.37 9.56 -10.52
N LYS A 197 9.23 10.82 -10.98
CA LYS A 197 9.16 11.97 -10.07
C LYS A 197 7.79 12.04 -9.40
N ARG A 198 7.76 12.19 -8.08
CA ARG A 198 6.53 12.53 -7.36
C ARG A 198 5.99 13.89 -7.80
N ALA A 199 4.70 14.09 -7.62
CA ALA A 199 4.09 15.40 -7.80
C ALA A 199 4.78 16.44 -6.90
N PRO A 200 4.87 17.71 -7.33
CA PRO A 200 5.36 18.80 -6.48
C PRO A 200 4.60 18.86 -5.15
N LYS A 201 5.26 19.32 -4.08
CA LYS A 201 4.68 19.37 -2.71
C LYS A 201 3.32 20.10 -2.66
N ALA A 202 3.12 21.13 -3.50
CA ALA A 202 1.85 21.84 -3.60
C ALA A 202 0.71 20.90 -4.05
N PHE A 203 0.93 20.09 -5.09
CA PHE A 203 -0.05 19.10 -5.57
C PHE A 203 -0.31 17.99 -4.54
N GLN A 204 0.73 17.58 -3.80
CA GLN A 204 0.58 16.59 -2.73
C GLN A 204 -0.30 17.12 -1.60
N LYS A 205 -0.05 18.37 -1.13
CA LYS A 205 -0.83 19.02 -0.07
C LYS A 205 -2.31 19.25 -0.46
N LEU A 206 -2.57 19.58 -1.72
CA LEU A 206 -3.92 19.78 -2.25
C LEU A 206 -4.65 18.47 -2.59
N GLY A 207 -3.99 17.30 -2.43
CA GLY A 207 -4.57 16.01 -2.83
C GLY A 207 -4.71 15.82 -4.35
N LEU A 208 -4.00 16.65 -5.14
CA LEU A 208 -4.01 16.64 -6.61
C LEU A 208 -2.87 15.82 -7.23
N GLU A 209 -2.22 14.96 -6.46
CA GLU A 209 -1.15 14.08 -6.94
C GLU A 209 -1.62 13.18 -8.09
N TRP A 210 -2.87 12.69 -8.01
CA TRP A 210 -3.50 11.91 -9.07
C TRP A 210 -3.62 12.69 -10.38
N PHE A 211 -3.98 13.98 -10.31
CA PHE A 211 -4.11 14.84 -11.49
C PHE A 211 -2.74 15.12 -12.15
N TYR A 212 -1.72 15.40 -11.35
CA TYR A 212 -0.36 15.55 -11.84
C TYR A 212 0.12 14.28 -12.55
N ARG A 213 -0.15 13.10 -11.97
CA ARG A 213 0.18 11.81 -12.59
C ARG A 213 -0.57 11.58 -13.90
N LEU A 214 -1.84 12.00 -13.97
CA LEU A 214 -2.62 11.93 -15.21
C LEU A 214 -2.02 12.80 -16.33
N CYS A 215 -1.64 14.04 -16.02
CA CYS A 215 -0.97 14.91 -16.97
C CYS A 215 0.34 14.35 -17.50
N ARG A 216 1.08 13.62 -16.66
CA ARG A 216 2.35 12.98 -17.05
C ARG A 216 2.18 11.64 -17.76
N GLN A 217 1.10 10.93 -17.51
CA GLN A 217 0.80 9.61 -18.04
C GLN A 217 -0.67 9.53 -18.46
N PRO A 218 -1.04 10.05 -19.65
CA PRO A 218 -2.43 10.08 -20.14
C PRO A 218 -3.08 8.70 -20.25
N SER A 219 -2.28 7.63 -20.41
CA SER A 219 -2.76 6.24 -20.41
C SER A 219 -3.48 5.83 -19.13
N ARG A 220 -3.33 6.60 -18.04
CA ARG A 220 -4.03 6.38 -16.77
C ARG A 220 -5.44 6.95 -16.72
N ILE A 221 -5.94 7.59 -17.79
CA ILE A 221 -7.26 8.24 -17.78
C ILE A 221 -8.39 7.26 -17.41
N GLY A 222 -8.33 6.01 -17.89
CA GLY A 222 -9.31 4.98 -17.56
C GLY A 222 -9.34 4.60 -16.06
N ARG A 223 -8.20 4.74 -15.37
CA ARG A 223 -8.12 4.53 -13.91
C ARG A 223 -8.67 5.73 -13.15
N MET A 224 -8.42 6.94 -13.65
CA MET A 224 -8.84 8.18 -13.03
C MET A 224 -10.34 8.44 -13.15
N ALA A 225 -10.97 8.01 -14.26
CA ALA A 225 -12.42 8.07 -14.45
C ALA A 225 -13.21 7.27 -13.39
N LYS A 226 -12.55 6.35 -12.68
CA LYS A 226 -13.16 5.59 -11.57
C LYS A 226 -13.35 6.40 -10.29
N LEU A 227 -12.61 7.51 -10.09
CA LEU A 227 -12.73 8.32 -8.88
C LEU A 227 -14.11 9.01 -8.73
N PRO A 228 -14.69 9.69 -9.73
CA PRO A 228 -16.04 10.20 -9.62
C PRO A 228 -17.09 9.12 -9.34
N LEU A 229 -16.98 7.96 -10.02
CA LEU A 229 -17.88 6.82 -9.80
C LEU A 229 -17.78 6.29 -8.37
N PHE A 230 -16.60 6.28 -7.81
CA PHE A 230 -16.35 5.87 -6.42
C PHE A 230 -17.08 6.81 -5.43
N LEU A 231 -16.99 8.12 -5.64
CA LEU A 231 -17.67 9.12 -4.79
C LEU A 231 -19.19 9.07 -4.96
N VAL A 232 -19.70 8.85 -6.18
CA VAL A 232 -21.13 8.62 -6.43
C VAL A 232 -21.63 7.37 -5.73
N SER A 233 -20.84 6.28 -5.72
CA SER A 233 -21.18 5.06 -4.98
C SER A 233 -21.31 5.33 -3.48
N ALA A 234 -20.38 6.11 -2.90
CA ALA A 234 -20.44 6.50 -1.48
C ALA A 234 -21.68 7.36 -1.16
N ALA A 235 -22.02 8.30 -2.05
CA ALA A 235 -23.24 9.10 -1.89
C ALA A 235 -24.53 8.25 -1.97
N GLY A 236 -24.57 7.29 -2.90
CA GLY A 236 -25.67 6.36 -3.04
C GLY A 236 -25.89 5.49 -1.79
N GLU A 237 -24.80 4.95 -1.23
CA GLU A 237 -24.85 4.16 0.01
C GLU A 237 -25.35 5.00 1.19
N ARG A 238 -24.88 6.24 1.32
CA ARG A 238 -25.35 7.16 2.36
C ARG A 238 -26.85 7.43 2.28
N LEU A 239 -27.37 7.63 1.06
CA LEU A 239 -28.83 7.87 0.83
C LEU A 239 -29.67 6.64 1.15
N GLN A 240 -29.17 5.44 0.86
CA GLN A 240 -29.85 4.18 1.21
C GLN A 240 -29.91 3.97 2.72
N ALA A 241 -28.77 4.20 3.42
CA ALA A 241 -28.72 4.08 4.88
C ALA A 241 -29.70 5.05 5.59
N GLY A 242 -29.87 6.27 5.05
CA GLY A 242 -30.82 7.24 5.58
C GLY A 242 -32.32 6.84 5.42
N ARG A 243 -32.64 6.03 4.40
CA ARG A 243 -34.00 5.54 4.15
C ARG A 243 -34.43 4.40 5.05
N HIS A 244 -33.49 3.65 5.65
CA HIS A 244 -33.79 2.56 6.58
C HIS A 244 -33.98 3.03 8.04
N HIS A 245 -33.73 4.30 8.32
CA HIS A 245 -33.85 4.90 9.65
C HIS A 245 -35.01 5.90 9.76
N SER A 246 -35.80 6.06 8.71
CA SER A 246 -37.05 6.85 8.65
C SER A 246 -38.26 5.93 8.53
#